data_ef1153f1c6ff0021f6f63de659b19890
#
_entry.id   ef1153f1c6ff0021f6f63de659b19890
#
_cell.length_a   1.000
_cell.length_b   1.000
_cell.length_c   1.000
_cell.angle_alpha   90.00
_cell.angle_beta   90.00
_cell.angle_gamma   90.00
#
_symmetry.space_group_name_H-M   'P 1'
#
loop_
_entity.id
_entity.type
_entity.pdbx_description
1 polymer ?
#
loop_
_entity_poly.entity_id
_entity_poly.type
_entity_poly.pdbx_seq_one_letter_code
_entity_poly.pdbx_strand_id
1 'polypeptide(L)'
;GARAIVFDLVFDMPSVLAETDERLAQAIRAAGNVILTERLVRHNAAELLDHDRALSHLIIQEGSGQLLPVIADEATDRVNHYWTFKADAGDMPTVPVLALQFFSLPVYEDLIRLLRLVDPMIAEQLPSPERKIDVEDVVLKLRHIFWGHPQLVQHIYVQLNRDSALSVAKKKMLAALINLYASHDKHYLNFYGPPRSITTVPYYQVLDPGGYPVERSESPRVDFKDKVVFVGFSGATQPEQDIVRDDYHTVFSNPDGLFISGVEIAATAFANLLENRPVRPLPLQGSLGILFLLGFTAGMAFMLLSTRKAIAVGIVVLITYVFSASYIFSETAIWIPVIIPVVQILLAFILSEILKHQSALKKSE
;
A
#
# COMPACT_ATOMS: atom_id res chain seq x y z
N GLY A 1 -7.44 -23.95 -3.66
CA GLY A 1 -6.55 -23.11 -4.42
C GLY A 1 -6.43 -21.71 -3.88
N ALA A 2 -5.63 -20.91 -4.53
CA ALA A 2 -5.51 -19.48 -4.25
C ALA A 2 -6.86 -18.76 -4.41
N ARG A 3 -7.10 -17.68 -3.66
CA ARG A 3 -8.30 -16.84 -3.81
C ARG A 3 -8.20 -15.92 -5.02
N ALA A 4 -7.00 -15.42 -5.29
CA ALA A 4 -6.69 -14.68 -6.50
C ALA A 4 -5.26 -14.98 -6.93
N ILE A 5 -5.04 -14.96 -8.25
CA ILE A 5 -3.72 -15.07 -8.88
C ILE A 5 -3.53 -13.82 -9.72
N VAL A 6 -2.50 -13.07 -9.41
CA VAL A 6 -2.15 -11.82 -10.09
C VAL A 6 -0.90 -12.05 -10.91
N PHE A 7 -0.99 -11.84 -12.22
CA PHE A 7 0.19 -11.83 -13.09
C PHE A 7 0.68 -10.38 -13.25
N ASP A 8 1.84 -10.10 -12.67
CA ASP A 8 2.61 -8.88 -12.89
C ASP A 8 3.48 -9.05 -14.13
N LEU A 9 2.83 -9.42 -15.23
CA LEU A 9 3.42 -9.72 -16.53
C LEU A 9 2.50 -9.17 -17.61
N VAL A 10 3.06 -8.42 -18.53
CA VAL A 10 2.34 -7.90 -19.69
C VAL A 10 2.44 -8.91 -20.83
N PHE A 11 1.30 -9.39 -21.30
CA PHE A 11 1.22 -10.29 -22.45
C PHE A 11 0.92 -9.45 -23.70
N ASP A 12 1.92 -8.74 -24.22
CA ASP A 12 1.78 -7.80 -25.33
C ASP A 12 2.11 -8.39 -26.70
N MET A 13 2.67 -9.62 -26.76
CA MET A 13 3.03 -10.30 -28.00
C MET A 13 2.46 -11.71 -28.04
N PRO A 14 1.91 -12.15 -29.20
CA PRO A 14 1.52 -13.54 -29.38
C PRO A 14 2.73 -14.45 -29.28
N SER A 15 2.54 -15.62 -28.70
CA SER A 15 3.59 -16.62 -28.68
C SER A 15 3.84 -17.18 -30.08
N VAL A 16 5.01 -17.76 -30.28
CA VAL A 16 5.38 -18.43 -31.56
C VAL A 16 4.39 -19.56 -31.89
N LEU A 17 3.77 -20.13 -30.86
CA LEU A 17 2.78 -21.20 -31.00
C LEU A 17 1.41 -20.69 -30.50
N ALA A 18 0.51 -20.35 -31.41
CA ALA A 18 -0.84 -19.88 -31.10
C ALA A 18 -1.64 -20.84 -30.20
N GLU A 19 -1.36 -22.14 -30.26
CA GLU A 19 -1.98 -23.14 -29.39
C GLU A 19 -1.65 -22.94 -27.92
N THR A 20 -0.45 -22.42 -27.60
CA THR A 20 -0.06 -22.13 -26.20
C THR A 20 -0.85 -20.97 -25.62
N ASP A 21 -1.11 -19.95 -26.42
CA ASP A 21 -1.90 -18.78 -26.00
C ASP A 21 -3.36 -19.19 -25.74
N GLU A 22 -3.94 -20.00 -26.63
CA GLU A 22 -5.30 -20.52 -26.44
C GLU A 22 -5.43 -21.41 -25.19
N ARG A 23 -4.44 -22.27 -24.94
CA ARG A 23 -4.40 -23.10 -23.72
C ARG A 23 -4.29 -22.27 -22.46
N LEU A 24 -3.46 -21.20 -22.46
CA LEU A 24 -3.35 -20.27 -21.35
C LEU A 24 -4.68 -19.54 -21.12
N ALA A 25 -5.30 -19.03 -22.19
CA ALA A 25 -6.58 -18.37 -22.12
C ALA A 25 -7.68 -19.27 -21.53
N GLN A 26 -7.73 -20.54 -21.96
CA GLN A 26 -8.66 -21.52 -21.41
C GLN A 26 -8.41 -21.81 -19.93
N ALA A 27 -7.15 -21.92 -19.52
CA ALA A 27 -6.78 -22.13 -18.12
C ALA A 27 -7.19 -20.93 -17.24
N ILE A 28 -6.97 -19.71 -17.72
CA ILE A 28 -7.36 -18.46 -17.03
C ILE A 28 -8.89 -18.40 -16.88
N ARG A 29 -9.64 -18.67 -17.96
CA ARG A 29 -11.10 -18.71 -17.91
C ARG A 29 -11.62 -19.80 -16.96
N ALA A 30 -11.00 -20.96 -16.96
CA ALA A 30 -11.37 -22.07 -16.07
C ALA A 30 -11.07 -21.77 -14.61
N ALA A 31 -9.97 -21.06 -14.32
CA ALA A 31 -9.60 -20.67 -12.97
C ALA A 31 -10.56 -19.61 -12.39
N GLY A 32 -10.99 -18.65 -13.20
CA GLY A 32 -11.99 -17.62 -12.85
C GLY A 32 -11.59 -16.64 -11.75
N ASN A 33 -10.32 -16.69 -11.29
CA ASN A 33 -9.77 -15.85 -10.22
C ASN A 33 -8.38 -15.30 -10.57
N VAL A 34 -8.14 -15.11 -11.87
CA VAL A 34 -6.87 -14.60 -12.39
C VAL A 34 -7.03 -13.13 -12.75
N ILE A 35 -6.08 -12.32 -12.31
CA ILE A 35 -5.94 -10.90 -12.64
C ILE A 35 -4.73 -10.78 -13.54
N LEU A 36 -4.95 -10.24 -14.73
CA LEU A 36 -3.87 -9.90 -15.66
C LEU A 36 -3.61 -8.40 -15.64
N THR A 37 -2.42 -8.02 -16.01
CA THR A 37 -1.97 -6.64 -15.98
C THR A 37 -1.95 -6.06 -17.39
N GLU A 38 -2.48 -4.85 -17.55
CA GLU A 38 -2.41 -4.08 -18.79
C GLU A 38 -1.48 -2.88 -18.61
N ARG A 39 -0.81 -2.48 -19.67
CA ARG A 39 0.06 -1.33 -19.68
C ARG A 39 -0.70 -0.10 -20.18
N LEU A 40 -0.68 0.99 -19.42
CA LEU A 40 -1.14 2.28 -19.90
C LEU A 40 -0.08 2.94 -20.76
N VAL A 41 -0.40 3.24 -22.01
CA VAL A 41 0.48 3.92 -22.95
C VAL A 41 -0.02 5.33 -23.18
N ARG A 42 0.86 6.32 -23.02
CA ARG A 42 0.56 7.73 -23.32
C ARG A 42 0.87 7.97 -24.80
N HIS A 43 -0.15 8.20 -25.61
CA HIS A 43 0.03 8.42 -27.06
C HIS A 43 0.48 9.85 -27.41
N ASN A 44 0.06 10.88 -26.66
CA ASN A 44 0.49 12.27 -26.83
C ASN A 44 0.32 13.07 -25.54
N ALA A 45 1.06 14.16 -25.37
CA ALA A 45 1.03 15.03 -24.18
C ALA A 45 -0.34 15.70 -23.90
N ALA A 46 -1.29 15.63 -24.85
CA ALA A 46 -2.61 16.24 -24.75
C ALA A 46 -3.78 15.24 -24.86
N GLU A 47 -3.53 13.97 -25.16
CA GLU A 47 -4.56 12.93 -25.27
C GLU A 47 -4.53 11.99 -24.09
N LEU A 48 -5.73 11.61 -23.65
CA LEU A 48 -6.02 10.63 -22.63
C LEU A 48 -5.21 9.34 -22.86
N LEU A 49 -4.81 8.72 -21.77
CA LEU A 49 -4.17 7.41 -21.74
C LEU A 49 -5.03 6.42 -22.54
N ASP A 50 -4.52 5.93 -23.65
CA ASP A 50 -5.17 4.88 -24.42
C ASP A 50 -4.64 3.52 -23.95
N HIS A 51 -5.53 2.53 -23.95
CA HIS A 51 -5.19 1.17 -23.56
C HIS A 51 -4.54 0.47 -24.75
N ASP A 52 -3.32 -0.02 -24.55
CA ASP A 52 -2.75 -0.94 -25.53
C ASP A 52 -3.37 -2.33 -25.33
N ARG A 53 -4.56 -2.48 -25.94
CA ARG A 53 -5.38 -3.69 -25.86
C ARG A 53 -4.96 -4.79 -26.83
N ALA A 54 -3.79 -4.71 -27.44
CA ALA A 54 -3.50 -5.48 -28.65
C ALA A 54 -3.55 -7.01 -28.47
N LEU A 55 -3.33 -7.52 -27.27
CA LEU A 55 -3.41 -8.96 -26.99
C LEU A 55 -4.33 -9.37 -25.86
N SER A 56 -4.60 -8.49 -24.95
CA SER A 56 -5.62 -8.70 -23.94
C SER A 56 -6.97 -9.06 -24.60
N HIS A 57 -7.24 -8.56 -25.79
CA HIS A 57 -8.47 -8.88 -26.54
C HIS A 57 -8.69 -10.36 -26.86
N LEU A 58 -7.63 -11.16 -27.04
CA LEU A 58 -7.75 -12.60 -27.33
C LEU A 58 -7.83 -13.45 -26.06
N ILE A 59 -7.18 -13.00 -24.99
CA ILE A 59 -7.05 -13.77 -23.74
C ILE A 59 -8.08 -13.31 -22.69
N ILE A 60 -8.56 -12.05 -22.76
CA ILE A 60 -9.14 -11.34 -21.63
C ILE A 60 -10.50 -10.73 -21.96
N GLN A 61 -11.47 -11.51 -22.34
CA GLN A 61 -12.85 -11.01 -22.31
C GLN A 61 -13.49 -11.00 -20.91
N GLU A 62 -12.85 -11.61 -19.91
CA GLU A 62 -13.47 -11.75 -18.59
C GLU A 62 -12.44 -11.72 -17.46
N GLY A 63 -12.00 -10.55 -17.04
CA GLY A 63 -11.26 -10.37 -15.78
C GLY A 63 -9.84 -9.81 -15.90
N SER A 64 -9.66 -8.83 -16.75
CA SER A 64 -8.42 -8.06 -16.79
C SER A 64 -8.41 -6.98 -15.72
N GLY A 65 -7.42 -7.04 -14.89
CA GLY A 65 -7.03 -5.92 -14.05
C GLY A 65 -5.85 -5.20 -14.65
N GLN A 66 -5.77 -3.90 -14.44
CA GLN A 66 -4.71 -3.11 -15.03
C GLN A 66 -3.55 -2.91 -14.07
N LEU A 67 -2.34 -3.12 -14.58
CA LEU A 67 -1.12 -2.68 -13.94
C LEU A 67 -0.95 -1.19 -14.18
N LEU A 68 -1.04 -0.45 -13.11
CA LEU A 68 -0.48 0.88 -13.13
C LEU A 68 0.87 0.84 -12.46
N PRO A 69 1.88 1.44 -13.09
CA PRO A 69 3.18 1.50 -12.48
C PRO A 69 3.03 2.07 -11.08
N VAL A 70 3.62 1.38 -10.13
CA VAL A 70 3.98 1.99 -8.87
C VAL A 70 4.81 3.20 -9.26
N ILE A 71 4.32 4.41 -8.93
CA ILE A 71 5.01 5.61 -9.38
C ILE A 71 6.27 5.73 -8.55
N ALA A 72 7.41 5.48 -9.19
CA ALA A 72 8.68 6.02 -8.71
C ALA A 72 8.56 7.55 -8.69
N ASP A 73 9.05 8.18 -7.65
CA ASP A 73 9.25 9.62 -7.66
C ASP A 73 10.30 9.90 -8.75
N GLU A 74 9.90 10.55 -9.84
CA GLU A 74 10.76 10.82 -11.00
C GLU A 74 12.08 11.50 -10.63
N ALA A 75 12.10 12.20 -9.48
CA ALA A 75 13.30 12.88 -8.98
C ALA A 75 14.29 11.97 -8.25
N THR A 76 13.89 10.80 -7.77
CA THR A 76 14.73 9.98 -6.87
C THR A 76 14.81 8.50 -7.20
N ASP A 77 14.11 8.00 -8.22
CA ASP A 77 13.93 6.57 -8.52
C ASP A 77 13.46 5.73 -7.31
N ARG A 78 12.95 6.40 -6.27
CA ARG A 78 12.53 5.74 -5.04
C ARG A 78 11.02 5.58 -4.99
N VAL A 79 10.58 4.36 -4.80
CA VAL A 79 9.17 4.04 -4.60
C VAL A 79 8.83 4.12 -3.13
N ASN A 80 7.92 5.03 -2.78
CA ASN A 80 7.40 5.21 -1.42
C ASN A 80 5.88 5.36 -1.37
N HIS A 81 5.22 5.39 -2.54
CA HIS A 81 3.78 5.52 -2.66
C HIS A 81 3.23 4.50 -3.65
N TYR A 82 1.93 4.25 -3.55
CA TYR A 82 1.14 3.54 -4.55
C TYR A 82 -0.21 4.24 -4.74
N TRP A 83 -0.83 3.95 -5.87
CA TRP A 83 -2.17 4.43 -6.19
C TRP A 83 -3.18 3.31 -6.06
N THR A 84 -4.38 3.63 -5.59
CA THR A 84 -5.52 2.73 -5.61
C THR A 84 -6.32 2.88 -6.90
N PHE A 85 -6.58 4.11 -7.29
CA PHE A 85 -7.29 4.43 -8.53
C PHE A 85 -6.52 5.47 -9.33
N LYS A 86 -6.66 5.44 -10.65
CA LYS A 86 -6.13 6.43 -11.58
C LYS A 86 -7.26 7.29 -12.12
N ALA A 87 -7.46 8.45 -11.51
CA ALA A 87 -8.48 9.40 -11.92
C ALA A 87 -8.26 9.87 -13.38
N ASP A 88 -7.00 10.12 -13.76
CA ASP A 88 -6.61 10.54 -15.12
C ASP A 88 -6.92 9.49 -16.20
N ALA A 89 -7.19 8.25 -15.81
CA ALA A 89 -7.52 7.14 -16.69
C ALA A 89 -8.96 6.62 -16.46
N GLY A 90 -9.89 7.49 -16.05
CA GLY A 90 -11.28 7.11 -15.84
C GLY A 90 -11.55 6.34 -14.56
N ASP A 91 -10.89 6.70 -13.47
CA ASP A 91 -10.97 6.03 -12.15
C ASP A 91 -10.58 4.55 -12.17
N MET A 92 -9.65 4.20 -13.06
CA MET A 92 -9.20 2.83 -13.26
C MET A 92 -8.57 2.24 -12.00
N PRO A 93 -9.03 1.06 -11.54
CA PRO A 93 -8.46 0.40 -10.37
C PRO A 93 -7.08 -0.19 -10.67
N THR A 94 -6.18 -0.09 -9.70
CA THR A 94 -4.87 -0.74 -9.78
C THR A 94 -4.96 -2.21 -9.35
N VAL A 95 -3.93 -2.98 -9.69
CA VAL A 95 -3.82 -4.40 -9.36
C VAL A 95 -4.05 -4.71 -7.87
N PRO A 96 -3.46 -3.98 -6.90
CA PRO A 96 -3.75 -4.21 -5.49
C PRO A 96 -5.22 -4.05 -5.11
N VAL A 97 -5.95 -3.13 -5.77
CA VAL A 97 -7.39 -2.93 -5.54
C VAL A 97 -8.18 -4.13 -6.02
N LEU A 98 -7.93 -4.58 -7.25
CA LEU A 98 -8.60 -5.76 -7.82
C LEU A 98 -8.28 -7.02 -7.01
N ALA A 99 -7.02 -7.18 -6.60
CA ALA A 99 -6.61 -8.29 -5.74
C ALA A 99 -7.37 -8.29 -4.40
N LEU A 100 -7.54 -7.11 -3.77
CA LEU A 100 -8.33 -6.99 -2.55
C LEU A 100 -9.81 -7.28 -2.80
N GLN A 101 -10.38 -6.80 -3.90
CA GLN A 101 -11.78 -7.06 -4.23
C GLN A 101 -12.03 -8.56 -4.47
N PHE A 102 -11.18 -9.23 -5.25
CA PHE A 102 -11.26 -10.69 -5.44
C PHE A 102 -11.10 -11.45 -4.13
N PHE A 103 -10.12 -11.08 -3.32
CA PHE A 103 -9.91 -11.70 -2.01
C PHE A 103 -11.12 -11.55 -1.08
N SER A 104 -11.86 -10.45 -1.22
CA SER A 104 -12.98 -10.08 -0.38
C SER A 104 -14.36 -10.52 -0.92
N LEU A 105 -14.42 -11.22 -2.05
CA LEU A 105 -15.68 -11.74 -2.59
C LEU A 105 -16.52 -12.53 -1.55
N PRO A 106 -15.92 -13.34 -0.65
CA PRO A 106 -16.69 -14.05 0.37
C PRO A 106 -17.46 -13.16 1.36
N VAL A 107 -17.14 -11.88 1.43
CA VAL A 107 -17.87 -10.90 2.29
C VAL A 107 -18.69 -9.89 1.48
N TYR A 108 -18.79 -10.08 0.17
CA TYR A 108 -19.52 -9.17 -0.70
C TYR A 108 -21.02 -9.12 -0.34
N GLU A 109 -21.65 -10.27 -0.07
CA GLU A 109 -23.05 -10.32 0.41
C GLU A 109 -23.23 -9.56 1.73
N ASP A 110 -22.30 -9.69 2.66
CA ASP A 110 -22.31 -8.95 3.91
C ASP A 110 -22.19 -7.44 3.68
N LEU A 111 -21.37 -7.01 2.71
CA LEU A 111 -21.24 -5.61 2.30
C LEU A 111 -22.56 -5.05 1.75
N ILE A 112 -23.19 -5.79 0.80
CA ILE A 112 -24.50 -5.41 0.23
C ILE A 112 -25.56 -5.30 1.34
N ARG A 113 -25.57 -6.24 2.27
CA ARG A 113 -26.47 -6.23 3.42
C ARG A 113 -26.29 -5.00 4.32
N LEU A 114 -25.02 -4.65 4.62
CA LEU A 114 -24.70 -3.44 5.40
C LEU A 114 -25.11 -2.16 4.66
N LEU A 115 -24.85 -2.09 3.36
CA LEU A 115 -25.28 -0.96 2.52
C LEU A 115 -26.81 -0.82 2.52
N ARG A 116 -27.54 -1.94 2.37
CA ARG A 116 -29.01 -1.95 2.39
C ARG A 116 -29.59 -1.49 3.71
N LEU A 117 -28.91 -1.77 4.83
CA LEU A 117 -29.34 -1.28 6.16
C LEU A 117 -29.14 0.24 6.31
N VAL A 118 -28.23 0.83 5.56
CA VAL A 118 -27.97 2.27 5.59
C VAL A 118 -28.80 3.00 4.55
N ASP A 119 -28.80 2.51 3.30
CA ASP A 119 -29.56 3.06 2.19
C ASP A 119 -29.87 1.97 1.16
N PRO A 120 -31.13 1.51 1.08
CA PRO A 120 -31.56 0.49 0.12
C PRO A 120 -31.32 0.89 -1.35
N MET A 121 -31.50 2.16 -1.69
CA MET A 121 -31.34 2.65 -3.07
C MET A 121 -29.89 2.55 -3.56
N ILE A 122 -28.93 2.74 -2.66
CA ILE A 122 -27.51 2.56 -2.94
C ILE A 122 -27.19 1.08 -3.15
N ALA A 123 -27.72 0.21 -2.31
CA ALA A 123 -27.48 -1.22 -2.41
C ALA A 123 -28.03 -1.83 -3.73
N GLU A 124 -29.11 -1.27 -4.28
CA GLU A 124 -29.73 -1.71 -5.54
C GLU A 124 -28.87 -1.38 -6.78
N GLN A 125 -27.92 -0.45 -6.68
CA GLN A 125 -27.00 -0.11 -7.77
C GLN A 125 -25.93 -1.19 -8.00
N LEU A 126 -25.72 -2.05 -7.03
CA LEU A 126 -24.71 -3.11 -7.06
C LEU A 126 -25.28 -4.43 -7.58
N PRO A 127 -24.47 -5.24 -8.30
CA PRO A 127 -24.89 -6.55 -8.76
C PRO A 127 -25.32 -7.44 -7.58
N SER A 128 -26.37 -8.25 -7.81
CA SER A 128 -26.78 -9.27 -6.82
C SER A 128 -25.67 -10.31 -6.63
N PRO A 129 -25.39 -10.73 -5.38
CA PRO A 129 -24.40 -11.79 -5.10
C PRO A 129 -24.71 -13.14 -5.78
N GLU A 130 -25.96 -13.36 -6.18
CA GLU A 130 -26.41 -14.62 -6.85
C GLU A 130 -26.00 -14.70 -8.32
N ARG A 131 -25.59 -13.59 -8.93
CA ARG A 131 -25.16 -13.53 -10.33
C ARG A 131 -23.64 -13.66 -10.41
N LYS A 132 -23.15 -14.05 -11.61
CA LYS A 132 -21.72 -13.95 -11.93
C LYS A 132 -21.31 -12.47 -11.75
N ILE A 133 -20.39 -12.20 -10.83
CA ILE A 133 -19.95 -10.86 -10.47
C ILE A 133 -18.87 -10.47 -11.46
N ASP A 134 -19.09 -9.39 -12.19
CA ASP A 134 -18.03 -8.65 -12.83
C ASP A 134 -17.34 -7.78 -11.78
N VAL A 135 -16.11 -8.15 -11.46
CA VAL A 135 -15.38 -7.50 -10.34
C VAL A 135 -15.00 -6.07 -10.68
N GLU A 136 -14.67 -5.78 -11.94
CA GLU A 136 -14.31 -4.44 -12.38
C GLU A 136 -15.52 -3.50 -12.30
N ASP A 137 -16.68 -3.92 -12.78
CA ASP A 137 -17.94 -3.16 -12.67
C ASP A 137 -18.30 -2.88 -11.21
N VAL A 138 -18.15 -3.89 -10.33
CA VAL A 138 -18.38 -3.71 -8.88
C VAL A 138 -17.43 -2.69 -8.28
N VAL A 139 -16.14 -2.75 -8.63
CA VAL A 139 -15.13 -1.82 -8.11
C VAL A 139 -15.45 -0.39 -8.53
N LEU A 140 -15.77 -0.15 -9.80
CA LEU A 140 -16.12 1.17 -10.31
C LEU A 140 -17.41 1.70 -9.67
N LYS A 141 -18.44 0.87 -9.52
CA LYS A 141 -19.69 1.24 -8.85
C LYS A 141 -19.46 1.59 -7.37
N LEU A 142 -18.72 0.77 -6.64
CA LEU A 142 -18.38 1.06 -5.25
C LEU A 142 -17.60 2.37 -5.14
N ARG A 143 -16.63 2.60 -6.03
CA ARG A 143 -15.88 3.84 -6.11
C ARG A 143 -16.80 5.06 -6.23
N HIS A 144 -17.72 5.06 -7.20
CA HIS A 144 -18.67 6.15 -7.41
C HIS A 144 -19.62 6.35 -6.21
N ILE A 145 -20.11 5.25 -5.62
CA ILE A 145 -20.99 5.30 -4.46
C ILE A 145 -20.30 5.98 -3.27
N PHE A 146 -19.12 5.56 -2.93
CA PHE A 146 -18.41 6.10 -1.76
C PHE A 146 -17.96 7.55 -1.97
N TRP A 147 -17.59 7.91 -3.19
CA TRP A 147 -17.25 9.30 -3.54
C TRP A 147 -18.46 10.23 -3.53
N GLY A 148 -19.59 9.77 -4.05
CA GLY A 148 -20.84 10.53 -4.06
C GLY A 148 -21.46 10.70 -2.67
N HIS A 149 -21.15 9.83 -1.71
CA HIS A 149 -21.78 9.79 -0.40
C HIS A 149 -20.77 9.65 0.75
N PRO A 150 -19.94 10.67 1.05
CA PRO A 150 -18.90 10.57 2.09
C PRO A 150 -19.41 10.19 3.49
N GLN A 151 -20.64 10.61 3.83
CA GLN A 151 -21.30 10.28 5.10
C GLN A 151 -21.64 8.78 5.23
N LEU A 152 -21.70 8.04 4.12
CA LEU A 152 -22.02 6.62 4.07
C LEU A 152 -21.06 5.80 4.95
N VAL A 153 -19.78 6.17 4.93
CA VAL A 153 -18.70 5.50 5.68
C VAL A 153 -19.04 5.40 7.17
N GLN A 154 -19.42 6.51 7.77
CA GLN A 154 -19.75 6.58 9.20
C GLN A 154 -20.96 5.68 9.55
N HIS A 155 -22.00 5.73 8.71
CA HIS A 155 -23.20 4.92 8.93
C HIS A 155 -22.93 3.42 8.77
N ILE A 156 -22.14 3.03 7.77
CA ILE A 156 -21.75 1.62 7.59
C ILE A 156 -20.92 1.12 8.77
N TYR A 157 -19.97 1.92 9.27
CA TYR A 157 -19.16 1.54 10.43
C TYR A 157 -20.01 1.35 11.70
N VAL A 158 -21.07 2.15 11.89
CA VAL A 158 -22.01 1.95 13.00
C VAL A 158 -22.70 0.59 12.87
N GLN A 159 -23.18 0.22 11.68
CA GLN A 159 -23.81 -1.07 11.44
C GLN A 159 -22.82 -2.23 11.58
N LEU A 160 -21.62 -2.10 10.99
CA LEU A 160 -20.54 -3.10 11.06
C LEU A 160 -20.17 -3.43 12.51
N ASN A 161 -20.06 -2.42 13.36
CA ASN A 161 -19.71 -2.61 14.77
C ASN A 161 -20.84 -3.25 15.57
N ARG A 162 -22.10 -2.92 15.28
CA ARG A 162 -23.29 -3.47 15.94
C ARG A 162 -23.60 -4.91 15.55
N ASP A 163 -23.19 -5.32 14.37
CA ASP A 163 -23.47 -6.66 13.87
C ASP A 163 -22.65 -7.72 14.62
N SER A 164 -23.33 -8.44 15.53
CA SER A 164 -22.72 -9.54 16.30
C SER A 164 -22.60 -10.85 15.53
N ALA A 165 -23.28 -10.98 14.38
CA ALA A 165 -23.23 -12.19 13.56
C ALA A 165 -21.95 -12.28 12.72
N LEU A 166 -21.28 -11.16 12.49
CA LEU A 166 -20.04 -11.11 11.75
C LEU A 166 -18.83 -11.51 12.61
N SER A 167 -18.05 -12.47 12.13
CA SER A 167 -16.78 -12.82 12.75
C SER A 167 -15.79 -11.65 12.69
N VAL A 168 -14.79 -11.64 13.58
CA VAL A 168 -13.74 -10.63 13.62
C VAL A 168 -13.00 -10.56 12.27
N ALA A 169 -12.74 -11.70 11.64
CA ALA A 169 -12.09 -11.76 10.32
C ALA A 169 -12.94 -11.09 9.22
N LYS A 170 -14.26 -11.35 9.18
CA LYS A 170 -15.17 -10.71 8.24
C LYS A 170 -15.25 -9.20 8.48
N LYS A 171 -15.34 -8.76 9.74
CA LYS A 171 -15.34 -7.33 10.08
C LYS A 171 -14.06 -6.63 9.62
N LYS A 172 -12.89 -7.25 9.82
CA LYS A 172 -11.61 -6.72 9.35
C LYS A 172 -11.58 -6.56 7.83
N MET A 173 -12.07 -7.55 7.10
CA MET A 173 -12.11 -7.53 5.64
C MET A 173 -13.09 -6.48 5.10
N LEU A 174 -14.29 -6.38 5.69
CA LEU A 174 -15.26 -5.33 5.36
C LEU A 174 -14.72 -3.94 5.65
N ALA A 175 -14.03 -3.75 6.78
CA ALA A 175 -13.38 -2.49 7.11
C ALA A 175 -12.28 -2.12 6.09
N ALA A 176 -11.50 -3.09 5.61
CA ALA A 176 -10.51 -2.88 4.56
C ALA A 176 -11.16 -2.40 3.25
N LEU A 177 -12.27 -3.02 2.82
CA LEU A 177 -13.02 -2.58 1.64
C LEU A 177 -13.62 -1.18 1.82
N ILE A 178 -14.28 -0.91 2.94
CA ILE A 178 -14.87 0.41 3.21
C ILE A 178 -13.78 1.49 3.15
N ASN A 179 -12.63 1.24 3.78
CA ASN A 179 -11.53 2.20 3.78
C ASN A 179 -10.89 2.37 2.41
N LEU A 180 -10.78 1.30 1.61
CA LEU A 180 -10.30 1.39 0.23
C LEU A 180 -11.10 2.42 -0.56
N TYR A 181 -12.43 2.29 -0.55
CA TYR A 181 -13.31 3.15 -1.36
C TYR A 181 -13.52 4.55 -0.77
N ALA A 182 -13.31 4.71 0.54
CA ALA A 182 -13.47 5.98 1.25
C ALA A 182 -12.20 6.84 1.30
N SER A 183 -11.04 6.26 1.02
CA SER A 183 -9.76 6.95 1.17
C SER A 183 -9.34 7.69 -0.10
N HIS A 184 -8.32 8.54 0.04
CA HIS A 184 -7.64 9.15 -1.11
C HIS A 184 -6.93 8.10 -1.94
N ASP A 185 -6.67 8.39 -3.21
CA ASP A 185 -6.09 7.42 -4.14
C ASP A 185 -4.60 7.17 -3.92
N LYS A 186 -3.88 8.15 -3.40
CA LYS A 186 -2.44 8.06 -3.16
C LYS A 186 -2.15 7.68 -1.72
N HIS A 187 -1.44 6.57 -1.52
CA HIS A 187 -1.04 6.05 -0.21
C HIS A 187 0.46 5.87 -0.12
N TYR A 188 1.03 6.09 1.06
CA TYR A 188 2.40 5.67 1.35
C TYR A 188 2.47 4.16 1.53
N LEU A 189 3.52 3.55 0.98
CA LEU A 189 3.83 2.14 1.20
C LEU A 189 4.36 1.94 2.62
N ASN A 190 3.76 0.98 3.32
CA ASN A 190 4.29 0.44 4.56
C ASN A 190 5.00 -0.88 4.25
N PHE A 191 6.30 -0.81 4.03
CA PHE A 191 7.11 -1.98 3.74
C PHE A 191 7.28 -2.86 4.98
N TYR A 192 7.17 -4.16 4.81
CA TYR A 192 7.33 -5.14 5.90
C TYR A 192 8.80 -5.48 6.19
N GLY A 193 9.73 -5.10 5.33
CA GLY A 193 11.14 -5.36 5.47
C GLY A 193 11.90 -5.24 4.15
N PRO A 194 13.15 -5.71 4.12
CA PRO A 194 13.96 -5.75 2.91
C PRO A 194 13.38 -6.70 1.85
N PRO A 195 13.93 -6.75 0.63
CA PRO A 195 13.48 -7.66 -0.42
C PRO A 195 13.27 -9.09 0.08
N ARG A 196 12.20 -9.72 -0.38
CA ARG A 196 11.75 -11.08 0.03
C ARG A 196 11.21 -11.21 1.44
N SER A 197 10.81 -10.11 2.06
CA SER A 197 10.06 -10.15 3.34
C SER A 197 8.67 -10.75 3.18
N ILE A 198 8.07 -10.64 1.99
CA ILE A 198 6.89 -11.40 1.61
C ILE A 198 7.34 -12.78 1.14
N THR A 199 6.62 -13.84 1.56
CA THR A 199 6.95 -15.22 1.19
C THR A 199 7.06 -15.35 -0.34
N THR A 200 8.25 -15.61 -0.82
CA THR A 200 8.58 -15.74 -2.23
C THR A 200 8.91 -17.19 -2.56
N VAL A 201 8.27 -17.74 -3.59
CA VAL A 201 8.46 -19.11 -4.05
C VAL A 201 8.95 -19.07 -5.50
N PRO A 202 10.10 -19.69 -5.81
CA PRO A 202 10.57 -19.79 -7.18
C PRO A 202 9.56 -20.51 -8.07
N TYR A 203 9.34 -19.97 -9.28
CA TYR A 203 8.31 -20.49 -10.19
C TYR A 203 8.50 -21.97 -10.56
N TYR A 204 9.75 -22.42 -10.72
CA TYR A 204 10.04 -23.82 -11.00
C TYR A 204 9.55 -24.78 -9.91
N GLN A 205 9.53 -24.36 -8.63
CA GLN A 205 9.01 -25.17 -7.54
C GLN A 205 7.49 -25.32 -7.58
N VAL A 206 6.80 -24.38 -8.22
CA VAL A 206 5.35 -24.46 -8.44
C VAL A 206 5.03 -25.40 -9.58
N LEU A 207 5.83 -25.39 -10.66
CA LEU A 207 5.63 -26.22 -11.85
C LEU A 207 6.00 -27.68 -11.61
N ASP A 208 7.09 -27.93 -10.92
CA ASP A 208 7.57 -29.29 -10.62
C ASP A 208 7.93 -29.44 -9.13
N PRO A 209 6.93 -29.66 -8.29
CA PRO A 209 7.14 -29.76 -6.83
C PRO A 209 7.99 -30.95 -6.39
N GLY A 210 8.30 -31.89 -7.28
CA GLY A 210 9.05 -33.12 -7.00
C GLY A 210 10.36 -33.28 -7.76
N GLY A 211 10.60 -32.44 -8.77
CA GLY A 211 11.66 -32.66 -9.77
C GLY A 211 13.04 -32.13 -9.41
N TYR A 212 13.14 -31.26 -8.42
CA TYR A 212 14.44 -30.70 -8.00
C TYR A 212 14.87 -31.25 -6.63
N PRO A 213 16.12 -31.71 -6.48
CA PRO A 213 16.62 -32.18 -5.20
C PRO A 213 16.52 -31.07 -4.15
N VAL A 214 15.82 -31.38 -3.07
CA VAL A 214 15.52 -30.50 -1.94
C VAL A 214 16.77 -30.08 -1.13
N GLU A 215 17.96 -30.54 -1.51
CA GLU A 215 19.21 -30.36 -0.73
C GLU A 215 19.65 -28.92 -0.53
N ARG A 216 19.02 -27.94 -1.20
CA ARG A 216 19.34 -26.51 -1.00
C ARG A 216 18.14 -25.60 -0.78
N SER A 217 16.92 -26.11 -0.73
CA SER A 217 15.73 -25.29 -0.50
C SER A 217 15.16 -25.58 0.88
N GLU A 218 15.52 -24.77 1.84
CA GLU A 218 14.88 -24.71 3.17
C GLU A 218 13.43 -24.16 3.08
N SER A 219 12.91 -23.95 1.88
CA SER A 219 11.58 -23.40 1.68
C SER A 219 10.53 -24.48 1.91
N PRO A 220 9.71 -24.37 2.96
CA PRO A 220 8.62 -25.31 3.19
C PRO A 220 7.66 -25.26 1.99
N ARG A 221 7.03 -26.40 1.66
CA ARG A 221 5.96 -26.43 0.65
C ARG A 221 4.91 -25.39 1.01
N VAL A 222 4.79 -24.34 0.21
CA VAL A 222 3.84 -23.26 0.46
C VAL A 222 2.45 -23.74 0.04
N ASP A 223 1.52 -23.72 0.99
CA ASP A 223 0.11 -23.88 0.68
C ASP A 223 -0.46 -22.54 0.19
N PHE A 224 -0.89 -22.50 -1.06
CA PHE A 224 -1.51 -21.32 -1.68
C PHE A 224 -3.01 -21.19 -1.36
N LYS A 225 -3.59 -22.14 -0.65
CA LYS A 225 -5.00 -22.10 -0.31
C LYS A 225 -5.34 -20.83 0.46
N ASP A 226 -6.42 -20.19 0.05
CA ASP A 226 -6.95 -18.96 0.67
C ASP A 226 -5.98 -17.76 0.65
N LYS A 227 -4.97 -17.76 -0.21
CA LYS A 227 -4.00 -16.67 -0.37
C LYS A 227 -4.20 -15.93 -1.69
N VAL A 228 -3.68 -14.72 -1.77
CA VAL A 228 -3.42 -14.03 -3.04
C VAL A 228 -1.99 -14.33 -3.45
N VAL A 229 -1.82 -14.74 -4.69
CA VAL A 229 -0.52 -15.11 -5.27
C VAL A 229 -0.18 -14.10 -6.35
N PHE A 230 0.92 -13.41 -6.18
CA PHE A 230 1.48 -12.50 -7.18
C PHE A 230 2.56 -13.26 -7.96
N VAL A 231 2.46 -13.25 -9.27
CA VAL A 231 3.40 -13.90 -10.19
C VAL A 231 4.07 -12.82 -11.02
N GLY A 232 5.38 -12.71 -10.93
CA GLY A 232 6.13 -11.70 -11.65
C GLY A 232 7.63 -11.91 -11.54
N PHE A 233 8.40 -10.99 -12.12
CA PHE A 233 9.84 -11.03 -12.05
C PHE A 233 10.32 -10.62 -10.64
N SER A 234 11.15 -11.46 -10.03
CA SER A 234 11.79 -11.18 -8.74
C SER A 234 13.14 -11.92 -8.66
N GLY A 235 14.04 -11.60 -9.56
CA GLY A 235 15.37 -12.21 -9.63
C GLY A 235 16.35 -11.58 -8.63
N ALA A 236 17.16 -12.42 -7.96
CA ALA A 236 18.28 -11.92 -7.15
C ALA A 236 19.52 -11.60 -8.00
N THR A 237 19.61 -12.18 -9.19
CA THR A 237 20.68 -11.99 -10.15
C THR A 237 20.06 -11.54 -11.46
N GLN A 238 20.46 -10.36 -11.92
CA GLN A 238 20.05 -9.88 -13.23
C GLN A 238 21.00 -10.47 -14.28
N PRO A 239 20.49 -11.04 -15.38
CA PRO A 239 21.30 -11.23 -16.57
C PRO A 239 21.81 -9.86 -17.02
N GLU A 240 23.10 -9.75 -17.30
CA GLU A 240 23.74 -8.47 -17.70
C GLU A 240 23.15 -7.86 -18.99
N GLN A 241 22.28 -8.59 -19.67
CA GLN A 241 21.69 -8.22 -20.96
C GLN A 241 20.25 -7.72 -20.89
N ASP A 242 19.60 -7.78 -19.73
CA ASP A 242 18.21 -7.32 -19.62
C ASP A 242 18.13 -5.81 -19.47
N ILE A 243 17.61 -5.19 -20.52
CA ILE A 243 17.46 -3.73 -20.66
C ILE A 243 16.31 -3.20 -19.78
N VAL A 244 15.36 -4.05 -19.37
CA VAL A 244 14.21 -3.65 -18.57
C VAL A 244 14.35 -4.21 -17.18
N ARG A 245 14.69 -3.34 -16.23
CA ARG A 245 14.71 -3.66 -14.80
C ARG A 245 13.35 -3.37 -14.21
N ASP A 246 12.71 -4.37 -13.63
CA ASP A 246 11.54 -4.21 -12.78
C ASP A 246 11.95 -4.19 -11.29
N ASP A 247 13.00 -3.42 -11.00
CA ASP A 247 13.61 -3.29 -9.68
C ASP A 247 13.59 -1.83 -9.26
N TYR A 248 13.15 -1.57 -8.04
CA TYR A 248 12.93 -0.22 -7.54
C TYR A 248 13.74 0.06 -6.27
N HIS A 249 14.23 1.28 -6.16
CA HIS A 249 14.76 1.80 -4.91
C HIS A 249 13.64 2.03 -3.90
N THR A 250 13.87 1.61 -2.67
CA THR A 250 12.94 1.79 -1.55
C THR A 250 13.69 2.31 -0.32
N VAL A 251 13.00 2.39 0.82
CA VAL A 251 13.63 2.73 2.10
C VAL A 251 14.67 1.69 2.58
N PHE A 252 14.63 0.49 2.02
CA PHE A 252 15.56 -0.60 2.33
C PHE A 252 16.71 -0.71 1.32
N SER A 253 16.68 0.07 0.26
CA SER A 253 17.78 0.05 -0.73
C SER A 253 19.00 0.74 -0.16
N ASN A 254 20.12 0.05 -0.22
CA ASN A 254 21.42 0.58 0.16
C ASN A 254 22.24 0.96 -1.10
N PRO A 255 23.38 1.65 -0.94
CA PRO A 255 24.27 1.96 -2.06
C PRO A 255 24.78 0.71 -2.82
N ASP A 256 24.73 -0.46 -2.19
CA ASP A 256 25.19 -1.73 -2.73
C ASP A 256 24.12 -2.48 -3.57
N GLY A 257 22.97 -1.85 -3.83
CA GLY A 257 22.01 -2.33 -4.83
C GLY A 257 20.99 -3.36 -4.35
N LEU A 258 20.52 -3.26 -3.11
CA LEU A 258 19.30 -3.99 -2.72
C LEU A 258 18.07 -3.29 -3.30
N PHE A 259 17.45 -3.92 -4.29
CA PHE A 259 16.23 -3.46 -4.93
C PHE A 259 15.06 -4.35 -4.56
N ILE A 260 13.85 -3.79 -4.56
CA ILE A 260 12.60 -4.54 -4.41
C ILE A 260 11.95 -4.62 -5.78
N SER A 261 11.52 -5.81 -6.19
CA SER A 261 10.85 -6.02 -7.47
C SER A 261 9.44 -5.41 -7.48
N GLY A 262 8.96 -5.03 -8.67
CA GLY A 262 7.62 -4.49 -8.86
C GLY A 262 6.52 -5.40 -8.32
N VAL A 263 6.64 -6.70 -8.57
CA VAL A 263 5.69 -7.70 -8.06
C VAL A 263 5.63 -7.73 -6.53
N GLU A 264 6.75 -7.55 -5.83
CA GLU A 264 6.77 -7.50 -4.37
C GLU A 264 6.20 -6.18 -3.84
N ILE A 265 6.40 -5.08 -4.56
CA ILE A 265 5.78 -3.79 -4.26
C ILE A 265 4.26 -3.89 -4.41
N ALA A 266 3.75 -4.51 -5.48
CA ALA A 266 2.32 -4.73 -5.70
C ALA A 266 1.72 -5.61 -4.59
N ALA A 267 2.41 -6.67 -4.18
CA ALA A 267 2.00 -7.52 -3.07
C ALA A 267 2.01 -6.77 -1.73
N THR A 268 3.01 -5.89 -1.51
CA THR A 268 3.07 -5.01 -0.33
C THR A 268 1.89 -4.04 -0.30
N ALA A 269 1.56 -3.41 -1.42
CA ALA A 269 0.42 -2.51 -1.53
C ALA A 269 -0.91 -3.23 -1.23
N PHE A 270 -1.11 -4.44 -1.78
CA PHE A 270 -2.25 -5.28 -1.45
C PHE A 270 -2.33 -5.59 0.05
N ALA A 271 -1.22 -5.99 0.67
CA ALA A 271 -1.18 -6.31 2.09
C ALA A 271 -1.48 -5.07 2.95
N ASN A 272 -0.98 -3.89 2.57
CA ASN A 272 -1.30 -2.62 3.24
C ASN A 272 -2.80 -2.29 3.18
N LEU A 273 -3.45 -2.53 2.03
CA LEU A 273 -4.89 -2.37 1.88
C LEU A 273 -5.66 -3.36 2.74
N LEU A 274 -5.30 -4.65 2.70
CA LEU A 274 -5.95 -5.71 3.46
C LEU A 274 -5.84 -5.51 4.97
N GLU A 275 -4.67 -5.07 5.44
CA GLU A 275 -4.43 -4.79 6.85
C GLU A 275 -4.94 -3.42 7.28
N ASN A 276 -5.34 -2.57 6.32
CA ASN A 276 -5.70 -1.18 6.54
C ASN A 276 -4.61 -0.40 7.29
N ARG A 277 -3.35 -0.64 6.91
CA ARG A 277 -2.15 -0.07 7.55
C ARG A 277 -1.23 0.69 6.58
N PRO A 278 -1.74 1.55 5.67
CA PRO A 278 -0.86 2.44 4.92
C PRO A 278 -0.19 3.41 5.89
N VAL A 279 1.03 3.80 5.60
CA VAL A 279 1.71 4.85 6.38
C VAL A 279 0.94 6.15 6.20
N ARG A 280 0.61 6.79 7.32
CA ARG A 280 -0.13 8.05 7.34
C ARG A 280 0.72 9.12 8.01
N PRO A 281 1.07 10.21 7.30
CA PRO A 281 1.73 11.33 7.94
C PRO A 281 0.79 11.98 8.97
N LEU A 282 1.36 12.41 10.09
CA LEU A 282 0.59 13.15 11.08
C LEU A 282 0.01 14.43 10.43
N PRO A 283 -1.28 14.74 10.62
CA PRO A 283 -1.88 15.97 10.09
C PRO A 283 -1.11 17.21 10.52
N LEU A 284 -1.10 18.25 9.66
CA LEU A 284 -0.36 19.48 9.90
C LEU A 284 -0.66 20.09 11.28
N GLN A 285 -1.92 20.11 11.68
CA GLN A 285 -2.34 20.63 12.98
C GLN A 285 -1.71 19.85 14.14
N GLY A 286 -1.66 18.53 14.06
CA GLY A 286 -1.00 17.66 15.04
C GLY A 286 0.51 17.91 15.08
N SER A 287 1.16 18.04 13.92
CA SER A 287 2.58 18.35 13.81
C SER A 287 2.91 19.71 14.43
N LEU A 288 2.13 20.74 14.11
CA LEU A 288 2.29 22.09 14.71
C LEU A 288 2.04 22.06 16.22
N GLY A 289 1.06 21.29 16.70
CA GLY A 289 0.80 21.11 18.13
C GLY A 289 1.99 20.50 18.87
N ILE A 290 2.60 19.45 18.31
CA ILE A 290 3.80 18.82 18.88
C ILE A 290 4.96 19.82 18.90
N LEU A 291 5.22 20.52 17.80
CA LEU A 291 6.29 21.52 17.71
C LEU A 291 6.08 22.62 18.75
N PHE A 292 4.88 23.15 18.87
CA PHE A 292 4.59 24.20 19.86
C PHE A 292 4.83 23.72 21.30
N LEU A 293 4.27 22.55 21.66
CA LEU A 293 4.40 22.00 23.01
C LEU A 293 5.86 21.68 23.37
N LEU A 294 6.58 21.01 22.46
CA LEU A 294 8.00 20.70 22.69
C LEU A 294 8.87 21.95 22.75
N GLY A 295 8.67 22.87 21.84
CA GLY A 295 9.44 24.11 21.82
C GLY A 295 9.20 24.98 23.06
N PHE A 296 7.94 25.14 23.47
CA PHE A 296 7.57 25.92 24.66
C PHE A 296 8.09 25.26 25.95
N THR A 297 7.85 23.96 26.14
CA THR A 297 8.26 23.24 27.36
C THR A 297 9.78 23.13 27.46
N ALA A 298 10.48 22.80 26.37
CA ALA A 298 11.94 22.74 26.33
C ALA A 298 12.56 24.10 26.54
N GLY A 299 12.09 25.15 25.84
CA GLY A 299 12.59 26.53 26.00
C GLY A 299 12.44 27.04 27.43
N MET A 300 11.26 26.81 28.03
CA MET A 300 11.02 27.20 29.42
C MET A 300 11.93 26.43 30.39
N ALA A 301 12.06 25.13 30.23
CA ALA A 301 12.95 24.33 31.06
C ALA A 301 14.42 24.74 30.93
N PHE A 302 14.89 25.02 29.71
CA PHE A 302 16.27 25.46 29.48
C PHE A 302 16.55 26.84 30.08
N MET A 303 15.60 27.75 30.10
CA MET A 303 15.75 29.04 30.75
C MET A 303 15.84 28.93 32.29
N LEU A 304 15.11 28.01 32.91
CA LEU A 304 15.04 27.86 34.37
C LEU A 304 16.17 26.98 34.95
N LEU A 305 16.72 26.09 34.17
CA LEU A 305 17.74 25.13 34.64
C LEU A 305 19.16 25.64 34.41
N SER A 306 20.10 25.22 35.27
CA SER A 306 21.53 25.40 34.97
C SER A 306 21.94 24.63 33.73
N THR A 307 22.95 25.10 33.01
CA THR A 307 23.41 24.53 31.73
C THR A 307 23.59 23.02 31.77
N ARG A 308 24.22 22.48 32.82
CA ARG A 308 24.40 21.00 32.95
C ARG A 308 23.09 20.26 33.08
N LYS A 309 22.13 20.79 33.84
CA LYS A 309 20.80 20.19 34.01
C LYS A 309 19.97 20.33 32.72
N ALA A 310 20.08 21.46 32.02
CA ALA A 310 19.43 21.71 30.75
C ALA A 310 19.89 20.71 29.70
N ILE A 311 21.18 20.42 29.58
CA ILE A 311 21.73 19.40 28.69
C ILE A 311 21.14 18.00 29.02
N ALA A 312 21.18 17.61 30.28
CA ALA A 312 20.66 16.31 30.71
C ALA A 312 19.17 16.15 30.40
N VAL A 313 18.36 17.19 30.70
CA VAL A 313 16.92 17.20 30.37
C VAL A 313 16.70 17.16 28.86
N GLY A 314 17.44 17.93 28.09
CA GLY A 314 17.35 17.95 26.62
C GLY A 314 17.61 16.57 26.02
N ILE A 315 18.65 15.87 26.46
CA ILE A 315 18.98 14.51 26.03
C ILE A 315 17.82 13.55 26.36
N VAL A 316 17.32 13.59 27.59
CA VAL A 316 16.21 12.70 28.01
C VAL A 316 14.96 12.97 27.20
N VAL A 317 14.57 14.23 26.98
CA VAL A 317 13.41 14.61 26.17
C VAL A 317 13.58 14.10 24.73
N LEU A 318 14.77 14.29 24.16
CA LEU A 318 15.06 13.89 22.78
C LEU A 318 14.99 12.36 22.61
N ILE A 319 15.60 11.60 23.51
CA ILE A 319 15.55 10.15 23.51
C ILE A 319 14.09 9.67 23.66
N THR A 320 13.38 10.19 24.65
CA THR A 320 11.97 9.84 24.90
C THR A 320 11.11 10.14 23.66
N TYR A 321 11.31 11.28 23.02
CA TYR A 321 10.57 11.67 21.83
C TYR A 321 10.81 10.70 20.67
N VAL A 322 12.07 10.39 20.35
CA VAL A 322 12.44 9.48 19.26
C VAL A 322 11.88 8.08 19.50
N PHE A 323 12.03 7.55 20.73
CA PHE A 323 11.46 6.24 21.06
C PHE A 323 9.93 6.22 20.97
N SER A 324 9.26 7.28 21.49
CA SER A 324 7.81 7.39 21.41
C SER A 324 7.32 7.48 19.96
N ALA A 325 7.98 8.28 19.12
CA ALA A 325 7.66 8.41 17.71
C ALA A 325 7.84 7.07 16.96
N SER A 326 8.93 6.35 17.23
CA SER A 326 9.20 5.04 16.65
C SER A 326 8.17 4.00 17.12
N TYR A 327 7.83 3.99 18.39
CA TYR A 327 6.80 3.09 18.94
C TYR A 327 5.43 3.35 18.34
N ILE A 328 5.00 4.61 18.28
CA ILE A 328 3.70 4.96 17.67
C ILE A 328 3.70 4.56 16.19
N PHE A 329 4.80 4.78 15.47
CA PHE A 329 4.90 4.37 14.07
C PHE A 329 4.74 2.85 13.93
N SER A 330 5.42 2.05 14.74
CA SER A 330 5.34 0.58 14.66
C SER A 330 3.94 0.03 14.95
N GLU A 331 3.22 0.66 15.89
CA GLU A 331 1.88 0.21 16.28
C GLU A 331 0.77 0.72 15.35
N THR A 332 0.90 1.94 14.83
CA THR A 332 -0.22 2.64 14.15
C THR A 332 0.06 2.98 12.69
N ALA A 333 1.30 2.81 12.22
CA ALA A 333 1.79 3.31 10.93
C ALA A 333 1.60 4.85 10.75
N ILE A 334 1.47 5.60 11.85
CA ILE A 334 1.43 7.06 11.82
C ILE A 334 2.85 7.61 11.84
N TRP A 335 3.22 8.33 10.78
CA TRP A 335 4.53 8.96 10.68
C TRP A 335 4.55 10.30 11.40
N ILE A 336 5.27 10.33 12.51
CA ILE A 336 5.52 11.55 13.30
C ILE A 336 6.85 12.16 12.85
N PRO A 337 6.92 13.47 12.54
CA PRO A 337 8.18 14.11 12.15
C PRO A 337 9.19 14.09 13.29
N VAL A 338 10.41 13.58 13.03
CA VAL A 338 11.46 13.50 14.05
C VAL A 338 12.50 14.59 13.89
N ILE A 339 12.92 14.88 12.66
CA ILE A 339 14.04 15.80 12.40
C ILE A 339 13.74 17.22 12.87
N ILE A 340 12.56 17.76 12.54
CA ILE A 340 12.20 19.15 12.86
C ILE A 340 12.16 19.39 14.39
N PRO A 341 11.49 18.55 15.22
CA PRO A 341 11.53 18.69 16.67
C PRO A 341 12.92 18.56 17.28
N VAL A 342 13.77 17.67 16.74
CA VAL A 342 15.17 17.56 17.19
C VAL A 342 15.93 18.86 16.98
N VAL A 343 15.88 19.42 15.77
CA VAL A 343 16.51 20.71 15.45
C VAL A 343 15.94 21.81 16.32
N GLN A 344 14.63 21.83 16.55
CA GLN A 344 13.97 22.82 17.39
C GLN A 344 14.47 22.80 18.86
N ILE A 345 14.62 21.59 19.44
CA ILE A 345 15.14 21.42 20.80
C ILE A 345 16.57 21.95 20.89
N LEU A 346 17.42 21.66 19.91
CA LEU A 346 18.79 22.15 19.84
C LEU A 346 18.84 23.70 19.75
N LEU A 347 18.02 24.26 18.87
CA LEU A 347 17.94 25.72 18.72
C LEU A 347 17.42 26.40 20.01
N ALA A 348 16.39 25.82 20.64
CA ALA A 348 15.87 26.32 21.92
C ALA A 348 16.95 26.32 23.01
N PHE A 349 17.79 25.30 23.10
CA PHE A 349 18.91 25.22 24.01
C PHE A 349 19.94 26.33 23.74
N ILE A 350 20.40 26.45 22.49
CA ILE A 350 21.38 27.45 22.09
C ILE A 350 20.88 28.87 22.42
N LEU A 351 19.65 29.19 22.06
CA LEU A 351 19.04 30.48 22.33
C LEU A 351 18.94 30.79 23.84
N SER A 352 18.55 29.77 24.63
CA SER A 352 18.46 29.94 26.08
C SER A 352 19.81 30.26 26.73
N GLU A 353 20.89 29.60 26.28
CA GLU A 353 22.24 29.87 26.80
C GLU A 353 22.77 31.25 26.40
N ILE A 354 22.49 31.70 25.16
CA ILE A 354 22.82 33.06 24.71
C ILE A 354 22.10 34.09 25.57
N LEU A 355 20.79 33.92 25.82
CA LEU A 355 20.00 34.87 26.63
C LEU A 355 20.46 34.91 28.09
N LYS A 356 20.81 33.75 28.69
CA LYS A 356 21.39 33.68 30.04
C LYS A 356 22.73 34.46 30.12
N HIS A 357 23.60 34.22 29.12
CA HIS A 357 24.89 34.89 29.08
C HIS A 357 24.74 36.43 28.97
N GLN A 358 23.86 36.91 28.09
CA GLN A 358 23.55 38.34 27.95
C GLN A 358 22.95 38.91 29.23
N SER A 359 22.07 38.16 29.90
CA SER A 359 21.46 38.60 31.17
C SER A 359 22.48 38.67 32.31
N ALA A 360 23.50 37.81 32.31
CA ALA A 360 24.59 37.83 33.28
C ALA A 360 25.52 39.03 33.06
N LEU A 361 25.84 39.36 31.81
CA LEU A 361 26.66 40.56 31.47
C LEU A 361 25.97 41.86 31.89
N LYS A 362 24.67 42.03 31.63
CA LYS A 362 23.90 43.21 32.05
C LYS A 362 23.75 43.37 33.56
N LYS A 363 23.97 42.33 34.36
CA LYS A 363 23.93 42.43 35.84
C LYS A 363 25.29 42.72 36.43
N SER A 364 26.35 42.62 35.66
CA SER A 364 27.73 42.91 36.05
C SER A 364 28.17 44.36 35.70
N GLU A 365 27.39 45.06 34.89
CA GLU A 365 27.45 46.52 34.67
C GLU A 365 26.55 47.22 35.67
#